data_b58598b072c46071e75b7430c4f040cf
#
_entry.id   b58598b072c46071e75b7430c4f040cf
#
_cell.length_a   1.000
_cell.length_b   1.000
_cell.length_c   1.000
_cell.angle_alpha   90.00
_cell.angle_beta   90.00
_cell.angle_gamma   90.00
#
_symmetry.space_group_name_H-M   'P 1'
#
loop_
_entity.id
_entity.type
_entity.pdbx_description
1 polymer ?
#
loop_
_entity_poly.entity_id
_entity_poly.type
_entity_poly.pdbx_seq_one_letter_code
_entity_poly.pdbx_strand_id
1 'polypeptide(L)'
;MLLLANLFWGLSFPTIKAMTLDLARLAPGSGSAFITAMSVAPRMLMSAAVLLVLQARDLGRTTALELKQGVQLGLFAAGGMLLQNDGLQFTAASTSAFLTQFYAILIPVYLAVRRRRNPGALVWICCALVMAGSAILGRFDWLELSLGRGELETLASSLFFMGQILTLEQPRFLGNRPERITLVLFATEALVFAVMGVATAPSAAALALPWSSAPLLLFNGLLTVFCTLGAFLLMNTWQPKISATEAGLIYCVEPIFGSLMALALPALFSRMAPISYANETLTWTLLVGGALITAANVLLQLAPRFRRAAAAA
;
A
#
# COMPACT_ATOMS: atom_id res chain seq x y z
N MET A 1 -2.72 16.05 -1.93
CA MET A 1 -2.42 15.03 -2.93
C MET A 1 -2.12 13.66 -2.31
N LEU A 2 -1.22 13.55 -1.31
CA LEU A 2 -0.96 12.25 -0.66
C LEU A 2 -2.17 11.67 0.10
N LEU A 3 -3.05 12.50 0.66
CA LEU A 3 -4.34 12.03 1.22
C LEU A 3 -5.26 11.43 0.15
N LEU A 4 -5.21 11.93 -1.08
CA LEU A 4 -5.94 11.33 -2.20
C LEU A 4 -5.35 9.96 -2.59
N ALA A 5 -4.03 9.80 -2.52
CA ALA A 5 -3.40 8.50 -2.70
C ALA A 5 -3.85 7.50 -1.62
N ASN A 6 -3.96 7.94 -0.36
CA ASN A 6 -4.49 7.12 0.74
C ASN A 6 -5.96 6.72 0.53
N LEU A 7 -6.78 7.63 0.00
CA LEU A 7 -8.16 7.31 -0.35
C LEU A 7 -8.21 6.19 -1.40
N PHE A 8 -7.36 6.28 -2.43
CA PHE A 8 -7.28 5.25 -3.47
C PHE A 8 -6.73 3.93 -2.91
N TRP A 9 -5.71 3.96 -2.05
CA TRP A 9 -5.23 2.73 -1.41
C TRP A 9 -6.25 2.14 -0.42
N GLY A 10 -7.01 2.98 0.30
CA GLY A 10 -8.12 2.51 1.12
C GLY A 10 -9.14 1.68 0.34
N LEU A 11 -9.42 2.05 -0.93
CA LEU A 11 -10.25 1.26 -1.84
C LEU A 11 -9.63 -0.11 -2.15
N SER A 12 -8.31 -0.24 -2.10
CA SER A 12 -7.65 -1.48 -2.48
C SER A 12 -7.98 -2.65 -1.54
N PHE A 13 -8.11 -2.43 -0.23
CA PHE A 13 -8.34 -3.49 0.75
C PHE A 13 -9.62 -4.31 0.47
N PRO A 14 -10.81 -3.70 0.43
CA PRO A 14 -12.02 -4.45 0.11
C PRO A 14 -12.00 -5.03 -1.30
N THR A 15 -11.39 -4.34 -2.27
CA THR A 15 -11.32 -4.82 -3.65
C THR A 15 -10.39 -6.02 -3.79
N ILE A 16 -9.21 -6.00 -3.16
CA ILE A 16 -8.27 -7.14 -3.15
C ILE A 16 -8.92 -8.32 -2.44
N LYS A 17 -9.59 -8.10 -1.29
CA LYS A 17 -10.27 -9.19 -0.58
C LYS A 17 -11.35 -9.84 -1.43
N ALA A 18 -12.18 -9.05 -2.11
CA ALA A 18 -13.19 -9.57 -3.04
C ALA A 18 -12.53 -10.38 -4.17
N MET A 19 -11.45 -9.85 -4.76
CA MET A 19 -10.72 -10.52 -5.83
C MET A 19 -10.08 -11.84 -5.37
N THR A 20 -9.47 -11.89 -4.19
CA THR A 20 -8.86 -13.12 -3.65
C THR A 20 -9.91 -14.18 -3.34
N LEU A 21 -11.09 -13.79 -2.83
CA LEU A 21 -12.22 -14.70 -2.62
C LEU A 21 -12.71 -15.30 -3.94
N ASP A 22 -12.83 -14.49 -4.99
CA ASP A 22 -13.28 -14.97 -6.29
C ASP A 22 -12.21 -15.85 -6.99
N LEU A 23 -10.93 -15.49 -6.88
CA LEU A 23 -9.82 -16.32 -7.35
C LEU A 23 -9.77 -17.69 -6.64
N ALA A 24 -9.92 -17.71 -5.33
CA ALA A 24 -9.94 -18.96 -4.56
C ALA A 24 -11.11 -19.87 -4.95
N ARG A 25 -12.26 -19.28 -5.29
CA ARG A 25 -13.44 -20.00 -5.81
C ARG A 25 -13.22 -20.56 -7.21
N LEU A 26 -12.57 -19.78 -8.10
CA LEU A 26 -12.34 -20.16 -9.51
C LEU A 26 -11.17 -21.14 -9.68
N ALA A 27 -10.21 -21.12 -8.77
CA ALA A 27 -9.04 -22.00 -8.76
C ALA A 27 -8.91 -22.71 -7.41
N PRO A 28 -9.85 -23.62 -7.06
CA PRO A 28 -9.85 -24.31 -5.78
C PRO A 28 -8.58 -25.15 -5.61
N GLY A 29 -8.01 -25.13 -4.40
CA GLY A 29 -6.77 -25.83 -4.10
C GLY A 29 -5.48 -25.13 -4.56
N SER A 30 -5.57 -23.94 -5.16
CA SER A 30 -4.39 -23.14 -5.47
C SER A 30 -3.68 -22.69 -4.18
N GLY A 31 -2.34 -22.68 -4.21
CA GLY A 31 -1.54 -22.15 -3.12
C GLY A 31 -1.68 -20.62 -2.96
N SER A 32 -1.43 -20.12 -1.75
CA SER A 32 -1.52 -18.68 -1.45
C SER A 32 -0.62 -17.82 -2.35
N ALA A 33 0.56 -18.32 -2.70
CA ALA A 33 1.48 -17.67 -3.62
C ALA A 33 0.88 -17.43 -5.02
N PHE A 34 0.13 -18.39 -5.56
CA PHE A 34 -0.58 -18.23 -6.84
C PHE A 34 -1.67 -17.15 -6.73
N ILE A 35 -2.50 -17.22 -5.68
CA ILE A 35 -3.56 -16.23 -5.45
C ILE A 35 -2.96 -14.83 -5.31
N THR A 36 -1.87 -14.68 -4.55
CA THR A 36 -1.12 -13.42 -4.43
C THR A 36 -0.61 -12.94 -5.78
N ALA A 37 0.05 -13.80 -6.55
CA ALA A 37 0.57 -13.43 -7.87
C ALA A 37 -0.55 -12.96 -8.81
N MET A 38 -1.68 -13.68 -8.85
CA MET A 38 -2.82 -13.35 -9.72
C MET A 38 -3.62 -12.14 -9.23
N SER A 39 -3.47 -11.74 -7.98
CA SER A 39 -4.04 -10.49 -7.46
C SER A 39 -3.21 -9.25 -7.80
N VAL A 40 -1.91 -9.41 -8.11
CA VAL A 40 -1.01 -8.28 -8.37
C VAL A 40 -0.58 -8.19 -9.83
N ALA A 41 -0.14 -9.30 -10.46
CA ALA A 41 0.42 -9.29 -11.80
C ALA A 41 -0.49 -8.61 -12.85
N PRO A 42 -1.79 -8.91 -12.95
CA PRO A 42 -2.64 -8.32 -13.99
C PRO A 42 -2.74 -6.80 -13.88
N ARG A 43 -2.94 -6.25 -12.67
CA ARG A 43 -3.04 -4.80 -12.47
C ARG A 43 -1.73 -4.09 -12.75
N MET A 44 -0.57 -4.70 -12.44
CA MET A 44 0.74 -4.12 -12.72
C MET A 44 1.05 -4.17 -14.22
N LEU A 45 0.71 -5.27 -14.91
CA LEU A 45 0.80 -5.38 -16.36
C LEU A 45 -0.07 -4.33 -17.08
N MET A 46 -1.33 -4.18 -16.66
CA MET A 46 -2.24 -3.19 -17.23
C MET A 46 -1.71 -1.76 -16.99
N SER A 47 -1.23 -1.47 -15.78
CA SER A 47 -0.69 -0.15 -15.42
C SER A 47 0.61 0.16 -16.18
N ALA A 48 1.51 -0.80 -16.30
CA ALA A 48 2.72 -0.66 -17.11
C ALA A 48 2.38 -0.45 -18.59
N ALA A 49 1.43 -1.20 -19.13
CA ALA A 49 0.99 -1.05 -20.53
C ALA A 49 0.39 0.34 -20.79
N VAL A 50 -0.45 0.85 -19.90
CA VAL A 50 -1.02 2.20 -20.02
C VAL A 50 0.09 3.26 -20.03
N LEU A 51 1.03 3.21 -19.06
CA LEU A 51 2.12 4.17 -19.02
C LEU A 51 3.09 4.01 -20.20
N LEU A 52 3.31 2.77 -20.67
CA LEU A 52 4.13 2.50 -21.85
C LEU A 52 3.54 3.17 -23.10
N VAL A 53 2.24 3.03 -23.32
CA VAL A 53 1.53 3.66 -24.45
C VAL A 53 1.58 5.19 -24.34
N LEU A 54 1.27 5.75 -23.15
CA LEU A 54 1.29 7.20 -22.93
C LEU A 54 2.67 7.81 -23.11
N GLN A 55 3.72 7.05 -22.85
CA GLN A 55 5.11 7.49 -22.89
C GLN A 55 5.89 6.95 -24.09
N ALA A 56 5.26 6.26 -25.04
CA ALA A 56 5.92 5.55 -26.15
C ALA A 56 6.92 6.42 -26.92
N ARG A 57 6.56 7.68 -27.18
CA ARG A 57 7.39 8.62 -27.96
C ARG A 57 8.68 9.04 -27.25
N ASP A 58 8.70 8.92 -25.94
CA ASP A 58 9.80 9.42 -25.12
C ASP A 58 10.59 8.32 -24.39
N LEU A 59 10.31 7.05 -24.64
CA LEU A 59 10.96 5.92 -23.95
C LEU A 59 12.49 5.97 -24.07
N GLY A 60 13.01 6.31 -25.23
CA GLY A 60 14.46 6.46 -25.49
C GLY A 60 15.16 7.54 -24.66
N ARG A 61 14.40 8.40 -23.99
CA ARG A 61 14.92 9.45 -23.09
C ARG A 61 14.95 9.04 -21.63
N THR A 62 14.67 7.76 -21.31
CA THR A 62 14.76 7.26 -19.93
C THR A 62 16.21 7.21 -19.49
N THR A 63 16.52 7.86 -18.37
CA THR A 63 17.89 7.93 -17.85
C THR A 63 18.22 6.69 -17.03
N ALA A 64 19.52 6.39 -16.88
CA ALA A 64 19.98 5.29 -16.03
C ALA A 64 19.60 5.49 -14.55
N LEU A 65 19.48 6.75 -14.09
CA LEU A 65 19.03 7.06 -12.73
C LEU A 65 17.53 6.79 -12.55
N GLU A 66 16.70 7.13 -13.52
CA GLU A 66 15.26 6.80 -13.52
C GLU A 66 15.05 5.28 -13.54
N LEU A 67 15.80 4.57 -14.37
CA LEU A 67 15.76 3.10 -14.39
C LEU A 67 16.18 2.52 -13.04
N LYS A 68 17.29 2.97 -12.47
CA LYS A 68 17.77 2.51 -11.16
C LYS A 68 16.76 2.78 -10.05
N GLN A 69 16.20 3.99 -10.00
CA GLN A 69 15.19 4.34 -9.01
C GLN A 69 13.91 3.53 -9.18
N GLY A 70 13.40 3.41 -10.40
CA GLY A 70 12.20 2.64 -10.71
C GLY A 70 12.33 1.16 -10.35
N VAL A 71 13.46 0.52 -10.69
CA VAL A 71 13.74 -0.87 -10.29
C VAL A 71 13.84 -0.99 -8.77
N GLN A 72 14.54 -0.09 -8.09
CA GLN A 72 14.64 -0.11 -6.64
C GLN A 72 13.28 0.05 -5.96
N LEU A 73 12.45 0.97 -6.43
CA LEU A 73 11.08 1.15 -5.95
C LEU A 73 10.22 -0.09 -6.22
N GLY A 74 10.32 -0.65 -7.44
CA GLY A 74 9.57 -1.84 -7.84
C GLY A 74 9.94 -3.09 -7.04
N LEU A 75 11.22 -3.29 -6.72
CA LEU A 75 11.63 -4.41 -5.87
C LEU A 75 11.14 -4.26 -4.43
N PHE A 76 11.22 -3.05 -3.87
CA PHE A 76 10.65 -2.79 -2.54
C PHE A 76 9.13 -2.97 -2.54
N ALA A 77 8.43 -2.42 -3.53
CA ALA A 77 6.99 -2.56 -3.64
C ALA A 77 6.57 -4.02 -3.86
N ALA A 78 7.28 -4.77 -4.72
CA ALA A 78 7.02 -6.19 -4.95
C ALA A 78 7.20 -7.02 -3.66
N GLY A 79 8.29 -6.81 -2.91
CA GLY A 79 8.50 -7.49 -1.62
C GLY A 79 7.43 -7.13 -0.58
N GLY A 80 7.06 -5.85 -0.49
CA GLY A 80 5.99 -5.38 0.39
C GLY A 80 4.64 -5.97 0.02
N MET A 81 4.25 -5.91 -1.25
CA MET A 81 2.98 -6.45 -1.73
C MET A 81 2.92 -7.97 -1.66
N LEU A 82 4.02 -8.67 -1.92
CA LEU A 82 4.07 -10.12 -1.77
C LEU A 82 3.69 -10.52 -0.34
N LEU A 83 4.40 -9.99 0.63
CA LEU A 83 4.19 -10.33 2.04
C LEU A 83 2.84 -9.81 2.57
N GLN A 84 2.41 -8.61 2.18
CA GLN A 84 1.13 -8.07 2.61
C GLN A 84 -0.06 -8.83 2.02
N ASN A 85 -0.07 -9.12 0.71
CA ASN A 85 -1.20 -9.80 0.07
C ASN A 85 -1.23 -11.30 0.43
N ASP A 86 -0.08 -11.94 0.65
CA ASP A 86 -0.04 -13.31 1.15
C ASP A 86 -0.51 -13.36 2.60
N GLY A 87 0.03 -12.51 3.46
CA GLY A 87 -0.37 -12.39 4.86
C GLY A 87 -1.86 -12.09 5.05
N LEU A 88 -2.46 -11.26 4.18
CA LEU A 88 -3.89 -10.93 4.21
C LEU A 88 -4.81 -12.15 4.00
N GLN A 89 -4.31 -13.25 3.45
CA GLN A 89 -5.07 -14.49 3.34
C GLN A 89 -5.20 -15.20 4.69
N PHE A 90 -4.26 -14.97 5.61
CA PHE A 90 -4.14 -15.68 6.91
C PHE A 90 -4.48 -14.81 8.12
N THR A 91 -4.70 -13.51 7.94
CA THR A 91 -5.08 -12.60 9.03
C THR A 91 -6.26 -11.71 8.65
N ALA A 92 -6.83 -11.00 9.63
CA ALA A 92 -7.89 -10.05 9.37
C ALA A 92 -7.37 -8.82 8.58
N ALA A 93 -8.21 -8.27 7.71
CA ALA A 93 -7.84 -7.10 6.91
C ALA A 93 -7.45 -5.89 7.80
N SER A 94 -8.17 -5.69 8.91
CA SER A 94 -7.89 -4.63 9.89
C SER A 94 -6.56 -4.84 10.60
N THR A 95 -6.23 -6.07 10.99
CA THR A 95 -4.93 -6.41 11.62
C THR A 95 -3.79 -6.21 10.62
N SER A 96 -3.95 -6.67 9.38
CA SER A 96 -2.95 -6.45 8.32
C SER A 96 -2.76 -4.96 8.06
N ALA A 97 -3.83 -4.17 7.94
CA ALA A 97 -3.73 -2.74 7.78
C ALA A 97 -2.98 -2.06 8.94
N PHE A 98 -3.24 -2.47 10.20
CA PHE A 98 -2.52 -1.97 11.36
C PHE A 98 -1.03 -2.31 11.30
N LEU A 99 -0.68 -3.58 11.09
CA LEU A 99 0.70 -4.04 11.11
C LEU A 99 1.54 -3.43 9.97
N THR A 100 0.94 -3.19 8.82
CA THR A 100 1.59 -2.48 7.72
C THR A 100 2.05 -1.08 8.14
N GLN A 101 1.29 -0.38 9.00
CA GLN A 101 1.62 0.99 9.44
C GLN A 101 2.85 1.08 10.36
N PHE A 102 3.47 -0.05 10.73
CA PHE A 102 4.71 -0.03 11.54
C PHE A 102 5.84 0.74 10.88
N TYR A 103 5.85 0.92 9.56
CA TYR A 103 6.82 1.79 8.90
C TYR A 103 6.80 3.24 9.45
N ALA A 104 5.69 3.71 10.01
CA ALA A 104 5.60 5.03 10.64
C ALA A 104 6.52 5.19 11.86
N ILE A 105 6.81 4.10 12.58
CA ILE A 105 7.82 4.06 13.64
C ILE A 105 9.19 3.70 13.07
N LEU A 106 9.25 2.73 12.18
CA LEU A 106 10.51 2.22 11.62
C LEU A 106 11.30 3.33 10.90
N ILE A 107 10.62 4.21 10.16
CA ILE A 107 11.27 5.32 9.44
C ILE A 107 11.99 6.28 10.40
N PRO A 108 11.34 6.91 11.38
CA PRO A 108 12.02 7.84 12.29
C PRO A 108 13.08 7.15 13.16
N VAL A 109 12.88 5.90 13.56
CA VAL A 109 13.91 5.11 14.27
C VAL A 109 15.13 4.91 13.38
N TYR A 110 14.95 4.41 12.16
CA TYR A 110 16.03 4.22 11.19
C TYR A 110 16.80 5.53 10.91
N LEU A 111 16.08 6.63 10.69
CA LEU A 111 16.69 7.93 10.44
C LEU A 111 17.41 8.48 11.66
N ALA A 112 16.86 8.30 12.87
CA ALA A 112 17.52 8.70 14.12
C ALA A 112 18.85 7.98 14.31
N VAL A 113 18.88 6.65 14.10
CA VAL A 113 20.09 5.84 14.18
C VAL A 113 21.09 6.25 13.08
N ARG A 114 20.66 6.34 11.83
CA ARG A 114 21.51 6.62 10.68
C ARG A 114 22.09 8.03 10.70
N ARG A 115 21.27 9.03 11.03
CA ARG A 115 21.67 10.46 11.07
C ARG A 115 22.22 10.87 12.44
N ARG A 116 22.20 9.98 13.44
CA ARG A 116 22.57 10.23 14.85
C ARG A 116 21.91 11.50 15.41
N ARG A 117 20.64 11.72 15.05
CA ARG A 117 19.85 12.88 15.46
C ARG A 117 18.46 12.45 15.87
N ASN A 118 18.00 12.94 17.03
CA ASN A 118 16.62 12.72 17.48
C ASN A 118 15.65 13.53 16.60
N PRO A 119 14.59 12.92 16.04
CA PRO A 119 13.57 13.62 15.25
C PRO A 119 12.76 14.64 16.06
N GLY A 120 12.84 14.57 17.40
CA GLY A 120 12.15 15.46 18.32
C GLY A 120 10.89 14.83 18.92
N ALA A 121 10.51 15.34 20.11
CA ALA A 121 9.39 14.79 20.89
C ALA A 121 8.07 14.76 20.11
N LEU A 122 7.79 15.77 19.28
CA LEU A 122 6.56 15.81 18.48
C LEU A 122 6.42 14.62 17.55
N VAL A 123 7.49 14.22 16.85
CA VAL A 123 7.47 13.06 15.94
C VAL A 123 7.15 11.81 16.74
N TRP A 124 7.77 11.61 17.89
CA TRP A 124 7.48 10.45 18.74
C TRP A 124 6.06 10.43 19.30
N ILE A 125 5.51 11.61 19.67
CA ILE A 125 4.10 11.73 20.06
C ILE A 125 3.18 11.36 18.88
N CYS A 126 3.44 11.87 17.68
CA CYS A 126 2.67 11.51 16.49
C CYS A 126 2.76 10.00 16.16
N CYS A 127 3.96 9.42 16.28
CA CYS A 127 4.12 7.96 16.12
C CYS A 127 3.29 7.18 17.14
N ALA A 128 3.32 7.56 18.41
CA ALA A 128 2.54 6.92 19.46
C ALA A 128 1.03 7.02 19.21
N LEU A 129 0.55 8.20 18.83
CA LEU A 129 -0.87 8.43 18.51
C LEU A 129 -1.32 7.60 17.30
N VAL A 130 -0.51 7.55 16.22
CA VAL A 130 -0.79 6.76 15.04
C VAL A 130 -0.83 5.27 15.40
N MET A 131 0.16 4.78 16.15
CA MET A 131 0.21 3.37 16.52
C MET A 131 -0.96 2.97 17.42
N ALA A 132 -1.27 3.78 18.43
CA ALA A 132 -2.44 3.55 19.28
C ALA A 132 -3.75 3.60 18.46
N GLY A 133 -3.89 4.59 17.60
CA GLY A 133 -5.06 4.73 16.74
C GLY A 133 -5.23 3.57 15.76
N SER A 134 -4.15 3.13 15.13
CA SER A 134 -4.16 2.00 14.20
C SER A 134 -4.42 0.67 14.92
N ALA A 135 -3.88 0.48 16.13
CA ALA A 135 -4.14 -0.70 16.94
C ALA A 135 -5.62 -0.80 17.36
N ILE A 136 -6.21 0.32 17.79
CA ILE A 136 -7.63 0.40 18.13
C ILE A 136 -8.49 0.15 16.88
N LEU A 137 -8.16 0.78 15.75
CA LEU A 137 -8.86 0.63 14.49
C LEU A 137 -8.81 -0.82 13.98
N GLY A 138 -7.63 -1.44 14.06
CA GLY A 138 -7.39 -2.82 13.67
C GLY A 138 -7.94 -3.86 14.64
N ARG A 139 -8.54 -3.43 15.76
CA ARG A 139 -9.02 -4.32 16.84
C ARG A 139 -7.94 -5.32 17.28
N PHE A 140 -6.71 -4.84 17.34
CA PHE A 140 -5.57 -5.67 17.69
C PHE A 140 -5.70 -6.16 19.15
N ASP A 141 -5.73 -7.48 19.33
CA ASP A 141 -5.81 -8.07 20.66
C ASP A 141 -4.41 -8.21 21.25
N TRP A 142 -4.14 -7.37 22.26
CA TRP A 142 -2.87 -7.37 23.00
C TRP A 142 -2.73 -8.56 23.96
N LEU A 143 -3.82 -9.24 24.27
CA LEU A 143 -3.83 -10.36 25.21
C LEU A 143 -3.60 -11.70 24.51
N GLU A 144 -4.00 -11.80 23.23
CA GLU A 144 -3.78 -12.96 22.37
C GLU A 144 -2.67 -12.69 21.35
N LEU A 145 -1.45 -12.42 21.82
CA LEU A 145 -0.26 -12.20 20.97
C LEU A 145 0.18 -13.51 20.28
N SER A 146 -0.70 -14.11 19.50
CA SER A 146 -0.30 -15.17 18.57
C SER A 146 0.13 -14.53 17.26
N LEU A 147 1.42 -14.26 17.10
CA LEU A 147 1.99 -13.86 15.83
C LEU A 147 1.99 -15.07 14.90
N GLY A 148 0.89 -15.26 14.19
CA GLY A 148 0.78 -16.26 13.15
C GLY A 148 1.54 -15.82 11.87
N ARG A 149 1.46 -16.66 10.83
CA ARG A 149 2.09 -16.40 9.54
C ARG A 149 1.65 -15.05 8.95
N GLY A 150 0.34 -14.76 8.97
CA GLY A 150 -0.21 -13.54 8.37
C GLY A 150 0.30 -12.27 9.03
N GLU A 151 0.38 -12.26 10.38
CA GLU A 151 0.89 -11.12 11.14
C GLU A 151 2.38 -10.89 10.89
N LEU A 152 3.19 -11.97 10.89
CA LEU A 152 4.63 -11.88 10.63
C LEU A 152 4.93 -11.40 9.20
N GLU A 153 4.24 -11.91 8.20
CA GLU A 153 4.38 -11.48 6.81
C GLU A 153 4.00 -10.00 6.64
N THR A 154 2.88 -9.59 7.23
CA THR A 154 2.44 -8.19 7.16
C THR A 154 3.41 -7.26 7.89
N LEU A 155 3.92 -7.66 9.06
CA LEU A 155 4.93 -6.86 9.77
C LEU A 155 6.23 -6.76 8.94
N ALA A 156 6.66 -7.85 8.32
CA ALA A 156 7.82 -7.84 7.43
C ALA A 156 7.60 -6.96 6.19
N SER A 157 6.36 -6.89 5.65
CA SER A 157 6.02 -6.02 4.53
C SER A 157 6.29 -4.54 4.84
N SER A 158 6.10 -4.11 6.09
CA SER A 158 6.35 -2.73 6.52
C SER A 158 7.81 -2.30 6.34
N LEU A 159 8.77 -3.22 6.42
CA LEU A 159 10.19 -2.95 6.15
C LEU A 159 10.43 -2.64 4.67
N PHE A 160 9.74 -3.34 3.79
CA PHE A 160 9.83 -3.09 2.35
C PHE A 160 9.18 -1.75 1.98
N PHE A 161 8.00 -1.44 2.51
CA PHE A 161 7.37 -0.14 2.29
C PHE A 161 8.18 1.00 2.90
N MET A 162 8.83 0.81 4.05
CA MET A 162 9.82 1.77 4.57
C MET A 162 10.94 2.01 3.54
N GLY A 163 11.48 0.94 2.94
CA GLY A 163 12.51 1.03 1.91
C GLY A 163 12.05 1.82 0.68
N GLN A 164 10.80 1.61 0.24
CA GLN A 164 10.18 2.36 -0.85
C GLN A 164 10.06 3.85 -0.51
N ILE A 165 9.52 4.19 0.65
CA ILE A 165 9.36 5.58 1.14
C ILE A 165 10.72 6.27 1.24
N LEU A 166 11.72 5.62 1.84
CA LEU A 166 13.08 6.16 1.96
C LEU A 166 13.78 6.33 0.60
N THR A 167 13.46 5.50 -0.40
CA THR A 167 14.02 5.64 -1.74
C THR A 167 13.59 6.93 -2.41
N LEU A 168 12.35 7.36 -2.20
CA LEU A 168 11.82 8.61 -2.78
C LEU A 168 12.43 9.88 -2.15
N GLU A 169 12.97 9.80 -0.93
CA GLU A 169 13.66 10.94 -0.27
C GLU A 169 15.14 11.05 -0.68
N GLN A 170 15.70 10.10 -1.45
CA GLN A 170 17.14 10.10 -1.72
C GLN A 170 17.56 11.26 -2.64
N PRO A 171 18.51 12.13 -2.23
CA PRO A 171 18.93 13.29 -3.01
C PRO A 171 19.47 12.95 -4.40
N ARG A 172 20.09 11.78 -4.56
CA ARG A 172 20.63 11.33 -5.86
C ARG A 172 19.57 11.13 -6.94
N PHE A 173 18.31 11.05 -6.58
CA PHE A 173 17.18 10.84 -7.48
C PHE A 173 16.35 12.12 -7.72
N LEU A 174 16.78 13.25 -7.16
CA LEU A 174 16.16 14.54 -7.41
C LEU A 174 16.21 14.86 -8.91
N GLY A 175 15.08 15.30 -9.47
CA GLY A 175 14.95 15.62 -10.89
C GLY A 175 14.54 14.45 -11.79
N ASN A 176 14.47 13.21 -11.28
CA ASN A 176 13.88 12.11 -12.02
C ASN A 176 12.38 12.35 -12.25
N ARG A 177 11.90 11.98 -13.43
CA ARG A 177 10.50 12.17 -13.82
C ARG A 177 9.61 11.12 -13.17
N PRO A 178 8.57 11.53 -12.42
CA PRO A 178 7.69 10.60 -11.69
C PRO A 178 7.06 9.54 -12.62
N GLU A 179 6.67 9.93 -13.83
CA GLU A 179 6.02 9.04 -14.80
C GLU A 179 6.98 7.92 -15.26
N ARG A 180 8.29 8.24 -15.38
CA ARG A 180 9.31 7.28 -15.81
C ARG A 180 9.62 6.28 -14.73
N ILE A 181 9.88 6.76 -13.52
CA ILE A 181 10.15 5.87 -12.39
C ILE A 181 8.94 4.99 -12.08
N THR A 182 7.71 5.50 -12.27
CA THR A 182 6.47 4.74 -12.06
C THR A 182 6.29 3.66 -13.13
N LEU A 183 6.59 3.95 -14.41
CA LEU A 183 6.57 2.93 -15.47
C LEU A 183 7.54 1.78 -15.15
N VAL A 184 8.79 2.11 -14.79
CA VAL A 184 9.81 1.11 -14.45
C VAL A 184 9.42 0.33 -13.20
N LEU A 185 8.86 0.99 -12.19
CA LEU A 185 8.32 0.36 -10.97
C LEU A 185 7.28 -0.70 -11.36
N PHE A 186 6.24 -0.33 -12.12
CA PHE A 186 5.17 -1.26 -12.50
C PHE A 186 5.68 -2.40 -13.39
N ALA A 187 6.61 -2.12 -14.31
CA ALA A 187 7.22 -3.17 -15.13
C ALA A 187 8.01 -4.17 -14.28
N THR A 188 8.72 -3.69 -13.25
CA THR A 188 9.47 -4.54 -12.31
C THR A 188 8.51 -5.43 -11.49
N GLU A 189 7.46 -4.85 -10.92
CA GLU A 189 6.45 -5.61 -10.18
C GLU A 189 5.72 -6.61 -11.08
N ALA A 190 5.32 -6.18 -12.28
CA ALA A 190 4.67 -7.04 -13.27
C ALA A 190 5.53 -8.26 -13.60
N LEU A 191 6.84 -8.06 -13.82
CA LEU A 191 7.77 -9.14 -14.07
C LEU A 191 7.88 -10.11 -12.88
N VAL A 192 8.08 -9.58 -11.66
CA VAL A 192 8.20 -10.41 -10.45
C VAL A 192 6.96 -11.26 -10.25
N PHE A 193 5.77 -10.66 -10.28
CA PHE A 193 4.52 -11.38 -10.04
C PHE A 193 4.07 -12.24 -11.22
N ALA A 194 4.41 -11.90 -12.47
CA ALA A 194 4.17 -12.77 -13.61
C ALA A 194 5.02 -14.05 -13.53
N VAL A 195 6.32 -13.91 -13.20
CA VAL A 195 7.20 -15.08 -13.01
C VAL A 195 6.69 -15.95 -11.85
N MET A 196 6.32 -15.32 -10.72
CA MET A 196 5.75 -16.06 -9.59
C MET A 196 4.44 -16.76 -9.96
N GLY A 197 3.56 -16.07 -10.70
CA GLY A 197 2.30 -16.63 -11.16
C GLY A 197 2.50 -17.86 -12.05
N VAL A 198 3.41 -17.77 -13.02
CA VAL A 198 3.74 -18.92 -13.89
C VAL A 198 4.37 -20.07 -13.09
N ALA A 199 5.28 -19.78 -12.17
CA ALA A 199 5.97 -20.79 -11.37
C ALA A 199 5.04 -21.51 -10.36
N THR A 200 3.95 -20.87 -9.94
CA THR A 200 3.02 -21.41 -8.93
C THR A 200 1.65 -21.80 -9.50
N ALA A 201 1.45 -21.63 -10.81
CA ALA A 201 0.19 -21.93 -11.46
C ALA A 201 -0.19 -23.41 -11.36
N PRO A 202 -1.40 -23.75 -10.90
CA PRO A 202 -1.87 -25.14 -10.88
C PRO A 202 -2.12 -25.68 -12.30
N SER A 203 -2.39 -24.79 -13.27
CA SER A 203 -2.56 -25.11 -14.68
C SER A 203 -2.38 -23.87 -15.55
N ALA A 204 -2.12 -24.07 -16.86
CA ALA A 204 -2.06 -22.94 -17.80
C ALA A 204 -3.41 -22.21 -17.91
N ALA A 205 -4.54 -22.90 -17.77
CA ALA A 205 -5.86 -22.28 -17.77
C ALA A 205 -6.07 -21.34 -16.58
N ALA A 206 -5.49 -21.63 -15.42
CA ALA A 206 -5.59 -20.78 -14.24
C ALA A 206 -4.94 -19.39 -14.44
N LEU A 207 -3.92 -19.28 -15.28
CA LEU A 207 -3.29 -17.99 -15.63
C LEU A 207 -4.22 -17.08 -16.44
N ALA A 208 -5.22 -17.64 -17.12
CA ALA A 208 -6.20 -16.88 -17.89
C ALA A 208 -7.35 -16.32 -17.04
N LEU A 209 -7.55 -16.82 -15.81
CA LEU A 209 -8.68 -16.44 -14.96
C LEU A 209 -8.83 -14.92 -14.76
N PRO A 210 -7.77 -14.15 -14.47
CA PRO A 210 -7.91 -12.69 -14.29
C PRO A 210 -8.42 -11.96 -15.54
N TRP A 211 -8.30 -12.58 -16.72
CA TRP A 211 -8.64 -11.99 -18.01
C TRP A 211 -9.96 -12.53 -18.59
N SER A 212 -10.44 -13.66 -18.10
CA SER A 212 -11.65 -14.34 -18.59
C SER A 212 -12.87 -14.17 -17.69
N SER A 213 -12.67 -13.83 -16.41
CA SER A 213 -13.75 -13.59 -15.46
C SER A 213 -14.15 -12.12 -15.44
N ALA A 214 -15.41 -11.79 -15.73
CA ALA A 214 -15.91 -10.41 -15.71
C ALA A 214 -15.75 -9.73 -14.34
N PRO A 215 -16.04 -10.37 -13.18
CA PRO A 215 -15.76 -9.80 -11.87
C PRO A 215 -14.26 -9.50 -11.65
N LEU A 216 -13.37 -10.44 -12.02
CA LEU A 216 -11.93 -10.23 -11.87
C LEU A 216 -11.41 -9.09 -12.75
N LEU A 217 -11.92 -8.95 -14.00
CA LEU A 217 -11.59 -7.81 -14.86
C LEU A 217 -12.06 -6.48 -14.24
N LEU A 218 -13.25 -6.44 -13.66
CA LEU A 218 -13.74 -5.25 -12.97
C LEU A 218 -12.86 -4.88 -11.79
N PHE A 219 -12.55 -5.83 -10.91
CA PHE A 219 -11.69 -5.60 -9.75
C PHE A 219 -10.27 -5.17 -10.17
N ASN A 220 -9.70 -5.83 -11.18
CA ASN A 220 -8.42 -5.42 -11.76
C ASN A 220 -8.48 -4.01 -12.36
N GLY A 221 -9.56 -3.66 -13.05
CA GLY A 221 -9.76 -2.32 -13.61
C GLY A 221 -9.80 -1.24 -12.53
N LEU A 222 -10.59 -1.44 -11.46
CA LEU A 222 -10.65 -0.54 -10.32
C LEU A 222 -9.27 -0.37 -9.65
N LEU A 223 -8.58 -1.49 -9.38
CA LEU A 223 -7.25 -1.48 -8.79
C LEU A 223 -6.23 -0.80 -9.70
N THR A 224 -6.27 -1.05 -11.02
CA THR A 224 -5.36 -0.44 -12.00
C THR A 224 -5.51 1.07 -12.04
N VAL A 225 -6.74 1.56 -12.20
CA VAL A 225 -6.99 3.00 -12.41
C VAL A 225 -6.73 3.80 -11.15
N PHE A 226 -7.35 3.40 -10.04
CA PHE A 226 -7.30 4.19 -8.81
C PHE A 226 -6.12 3.80 -7.92
N CYS A 227 -6.05 2.53 -7.52
CA CYS A 227 -5.12 2.10 -6.48
C CYS A 227 -3.69 1.94 -6.99
N THR A 228 -3.49 1.76 -8.30
CA THR A 228 -2.17 1.59 -8.91
C THR A 228 -1.75 2.87 -9.65
N LEU A 229 -2.32 3.17 -10.82
CA LEU A 229 -1.95 4.36 -11.59
C LEU A 229 -2.16 5.66 -10.79
N GLY A 230 -3.37 5.87 -10.27
CA GLY A 230 -3.71 7.08 -9.54
C GLY A 230 -2.84 7.28 -8.29
N ALA A 231 -2.82 6.27 -7.40
CA ALA A 231 -2.13 6.38 -6.12
C ALA A 231 -0.60 6.49 -6.27
N PHE A 232 0.02 5.63 -7.09
CA PHE A 232 1.48 5.64 -7.24
C PHE A 232 2.01 6.85 -8.01
N LEU A 233 1.29 7.36 -9.01
CA LEU A 233 1.67 8.62 -9.66
C LEU A 233 1.59 9.80 -8.68
N LEU A 234 0.56 9.84 -7.83
CA LEU A 234 0.47 10.84 -6.77
C LEU A 234 1.61 10.68 -5.76
N MET A 235 1.88 9.46 -5.29
CA MET A 235 2.98 9.18 -4.37
C MET A 235 4.32 9.62 -4.97
N ASN A 236 4.68 9.13 -6.14
CA ASN A 236 5.98 9.38 -6.76
C ASN A 236 6.19 10.85 -7.16
N THR A 237 5.09 11.61 -7.38
CA THR A 237 5.14 13.04 -7.69
C THR A 237 5.25 13.93 -6.45
N TRP A 238 4.54 13.57 -5.37
CA TRP A 238 4.35 14.49 -4.25
C TRP A 238 5.14 14.10 -3.00
N GLN A 239 5.40 12.81 -2.79
CA GLN A 239 6.20 12.39 -1.63
C GLN A 239 7.64 12.96 -1.64
N PRO A 240 8.37 13.08 -2.77
CA PRO A 240 9.71 13.69 -2.76
C PRO A 240 9.77 15.14 -2.26
N LYS A 241 8.62 15.79 -2.11
CA LYS A 241 8.51 17.19 -1.63
C LYS A 241 8.42 17.32 -0.11
N ILE A 242 8.34 16.20 0.61
CA ILE A 242 8.28 16.12 2.07
C ILE A 242 9.26 15.08 2.59
N SER A 243 9.51 15.08 3.91
CA SER A 243 10.37 14.06 4.50
C SER A 243 9.71 12.69 4.54
N ALA A 244 10.51 11.61 4.53
CA ALA A 244 10.02 10.25 4.66
C ALA A 244 9.21 10.03 5.95
N THR A 245 9.59 10.68 7.04
CA THR A 245 8.84 10.64 8.32
C THR A 245 7.46 11.26 8.18
N GLU A 246 7.35 12.44 7.55
CA GLU A 246 6.06 13.09 7.30
C GLU A 246 5.20 12.24 6.35
N ALA A 247 5.79 11.69 5.28
CA ALA A 247 5.09 10.82 4.36
C ALA A 247 4.54 9.57 5.05
N GLY A 248 5.37 8.87 5.84
CA GLY A 248 4.97 7.68 6.59
C GLY A 248 3.80 7.94 7.53
N LEU A 249 3.82 9.08 8.25
CA LEU A 249 2.70 9.45 9.13
C LEU A 249 1.43 9.82 8.35
N ILE A 250 1.55 10.50 7.21
CA ILE A 250 0.40 10.83 6.35
C ILE A 250 -0.24 9.54 5.80
N TYR A 251 0.57 8.55 5.43
CA TYR A 251 0.04 7.28 4.90
C TYR A 251 -0.74 6.47 5.93
N CYS A 252 -0.54 6.70 7.22
CA CYS A 252 -1.35 6.08 8.28
C CYS A 252 -2.83 6.50 8.30
N VAL A 253 -3.26 7.42 7.43
CA VAL A 253 -4.69 7.72 7.20
C VAL A 253 -5.37 6.65 6.33
N GLU A 254 -4.62 5.86 5.59
CA GLU A 254 -5.12 4.82 4.69
C GLU A 254 -6.11 3.83 5.36
N PRO A 255 -5.84 3.26 6.57
CA PRO A 255 -6.78 2.36 7.24
C PRO A 255 -8.13 3.00 7.56
N ILE A 256 -8.18 4.32 7.77
CA ILE A 256 -9.45 5.03 7.99
C ILE A 256 -10.31 4.95 6.73
N PHE A 257 -9.72 5.27 5.56
CA PHE A 257 -10.43 5.16 4.29
C PHE A 257 -10.82 3.71 3.98
N GLY A 258 -9.93 2.75 4.22
CA GLY A 258 -10.21 1.33 4.04
C GLY A 258 -11.40 0.86 4.89
N SER A 259 -11.42 1.24 6.16
CA SER A 259 -12.52 0.91 7.08
C SER A 259 -13.84 1.57 6.66
N LEU A 260 -13.82 2.84 6.24
CA LEU A 260 -15.03 3.52 5.74
C LEU A 260 -15.58 2.84 4.49
N MET A 261 -14.72 2.43 3.58
CA MET A 261 -15.13 1.71 2.37
C MET A 261 -15.62 0.29 2.67
N ALA A 262 -15.09 -0.36 3.70
CA ALA A 262 -15.55 -1.68 4.15
C ALA A 262 -16.98 -1.67 4.73
N LEU A 263 -17.54 -0.51 5.04
CA LEU A 263 -18.95 -0.38 5.48
C LEU A 263 -19.96 -0.59 4.33
N ALA A 264 -19.54 -0.46 3.06
CA ALA A 264 -20.47 -0.49 1.93
C ALA A 264 -20.01 -1.39 0.77
N LEU A 265 -18.72 -1.40 0.44
CA LEU A 265 -18.21 -2.05 -0.78
C LEU A 265 -18.29 -3.58 -0.75
N PRO A 266 -18.10 -4.31 0.38
CA PRO A 266 -18.17 -5.76 0.39
C PRO A 266 -19.49 -6.31 -0.13
N ALA A 267 -20.63 -5.79 0.34
CA ALA A 267 -21.95 -6.22 -0.13
C ALA A 267 -22.17 -5.86 -1.62
N LEU A 268 -21.64 -4.72 -2.09
CA LEU A 268 -21.69 -4.35 -3.50
C LEU A 268 -20.89 -5.37 -4.34
N PHE A 269 -19.70 -5.74 -3.92
CA PHE A 269 -18.86 -6.72 -4.61
C PHE A 269 -19.48 -8.12 -4.61
N SER A 270 -20.20 -8.51 -3.53
CA SER A 270 -20.95 -9.75 -3.47
C SER A 270 -22.14 -9.80 -4.45
N ARG A 271 -22.63 -8.63 -4.92
CA ARG A 271 -23.64 -8.57 -6.00
C ARG A 271 -23.01 -8.68 -7.39
N MET A 272 -21.74 -8.33 -7.52
CA MET A 272 -21.02 -8.32 -8.79
C MET A 272 -20.27 -9.63 -9.06
N ALA A 273 -19.94 -10.38 -8.01
CA ALA A 273 -19.24 -11.66 -8.07
C ALA A 273 -19.95 -12.69 -7.18
N PRO A 274 -19.92 -13.99 -7.52
CA PRO A 274 -20.53 -15.04 -6.71
C PRO A 274 -19.68 -15.38 -5.47
N ILE A 275 -19.46 -14.38 -4.61
CA ILE A 275 -18.69 -14.45 -3.36
C ILE A 275 -19.58 -14.05 -2.18
N SER A 276 -19.25 -14.54 -1.00
CA SER A 276 -19.89 -14.13 0.25
C SER A 276 -18.94 -13.18 0.99
N TYR A 277 -19.20 -11.88 0.89
CA TYR A 277 -18.40 -10.86 1.54
C TYR A 277 -19.33 -9.82 2.17
N ALA A 278 -19.49 -9.90 3.50
CA ALA A 278 -20.38 -9.02 4.24
C ALA A 278 -19.73 -7.66 4.54
N ASN A 279 -20.53 -6.61 4.59
CA ASN A 279 -20.08 -5.29 5.04
C ASN A 279 -19.63 -5.33 6.50
N GLU A 280 -18.61 -4.55 6.81
CA GLU A 280 -18.28 -4.24 8.19
C GLU A 280 -19.32 -3.29 8.81
N THR A 281 -19.33 -3.20 10.15
CA THR A 281 -20.23 -2.32 10.89
C THR A 281 -19.47 -1.13 11.44
N LEU A 282 -20.13 0.03 11.52
CA LEU A 282 -19.56 1.21 12.19
C LEU A 282 -19.35 0.88 13.67
N THR A 283 -18.11 0.97 14.12
CA THR A 283 -17.73 0.62 15.49
C THR A 283 -17.09 1.80 16.21
N TRP A 284 -17.14 1.75 17.53
CA TRP A 284 -16.46 2.71 18.38
C TRP A 284 -14.95 2.74 18.15
N THR A 285 -14.35 1.59 17.84
CA THR A 285 -12.94 1.47 17.48
C THR A 285 -12.59 2.26 16.22
N LEU A 286 -13.47 2.27 15.21
CA LEU A 286 -13.29 3.09 14.00
C LEU A 286 -13.26 4.59 14.33
N LEU A 287 -14.17 5.05 15.17
CA LEU A 287 -14.24 6.46 15.55
C LEU A 287 -13.04 6.90 16.38
N VAL A 288 -12.70 6.17 17.44
CA VAL A 288 -11.57 6.51 18.32
C VAL A 288 -10.23 6.34 17.62
N GLY A 289 -10.01 5.21 16.95
CA GLY A 289 -8.77 4.96 16.21
C GLY A 289 -8.56 5.98 15.10
N GLY A 290 -9.61 6.26 14.31
CA GLY A 290 -9.56 7.28 13.27
C GLY A 290 -9.29 8.69 13.81
N ALA A 291 -9.88 9.07 14.95
CA ALA A 291 -9.63 10.35 15.59
C ALA A 291 -8.17 10.51 16.05
N LEU A 292 -7.56 9.48 16.64
CA LEU A 292 -6.16 9.49 17.07
C LEU A 292 -5.20 9.66 15.88
N ILE A 293 -5.43 8.90 14.79
CA ILE A 293 -4.62 9.00 13.57
C ILE A 293 -4.76 10.40 12.96
N THR A 294 -5.99 10.92 12.88
CA THR A 294 -6.26 12.25 12.35
C THR A 294 -5.60 13.33 13.20
N ALA A 295 -5.68 13.23 14.54
CA ALA A 295 -5.05 14.16 15.46
C ALA A 295 -3.51 14.20 15.26
N ALA A 296 -2.86 13.04 15.13
CA ALA A 296 -1.43 12.96 14.87
C ALA A 296 -1.04 13.69 13.56
N ASN A 297 -1.80 13.46 12.49
CA ASN A 297 -1.56 14.11 11.20
C ASN A 297 -1.75 15.63 11.25
N VAL A 298 -2.80 16.10 11.95
CA VAL A 298 -3.06 17.53 12.14
C VAL A 298 -1.93 18.19 12.97
N LEU A 299 -1.52 17.55 14.07
CA LEU A 299 -0.42 18.03 14.91
C LEU A 299 0.89 18.18 14.11
N LEU A 300 1.22 17.17 13.29
CA LEU A 300 2.41 17.20 12.46
C LEU A 300 2.39 18.36 11.45
N GLN A 301 1.24 18.60 10.81
CA GLN A 301 1.09 19.66 9.79
C GLN A 301 1.06 21.07 10.39
N LEU A 302 0.57 21.23 11.60
CA LEU A 302 0.53 22.53 12.29
C LEU A 302 1.86 22.92 12.93
N ALA A 303 2.72 21.96 13.30
CA ALA A 303 3.97 22.19 13.99
C ALA A 303 4.93 23.19 13.30
N PRO A 304 5.14 23.18 11.98
CA PRO A 304 5.97 24.18 11.30
C PRO A 304 5.41 25.60 11.41
N ARG A 305 4.08 25.74 11.45
CA ARG A 305 3.41 27.05 11.62
C ARG A 305 3.62 27.62 13.01
N PHE A 306 3.50 26.80 14.05
CA PHE A 306 3.76 27.20 15.42
C PHE A 306 5.22 27.58 15.65
N ARG A 307 6.17 26.84 15.06
CA ARG A 307 7.61 27.19 15.14
C ARG A 307 7.94 28.53 14.46
N ARG A 308 7.31 28.83 13.31
CA ARG A 308 7.47 30.11 12.60
C ARG A 308 6.83 31.26 13.38
N ALA A 309 5.66 31.06 13.96
CA ALA A 309 5.01 32.07 14.80
C ALA A 309 5.81 32.36 16.07
N ALA A 310 6.35 31.34 16.75
CA ALA A 310 7.22 31.50 17.94
C ALA A 310 8.59 32.12 17.62
N ALA A 311 9.09 32.04 16.41
CA ALA A 311 10.33 32.66 15.97
C ALA A 311 10.13 34.09 15.46
N ALA A 312 8.89 34.53 15.27
CA ALA A 312 8.51 35.88 14.83
C ALA A 312 7.97 36.75 15.98
N ALA A 313 7.73 36.16 17.15
CA ALA A 313 7.37 36.83 18.41
C ALA A 313 8.59 37.00 19.32
#